data_bafd3bbde00e58d86087eb1387bdbfe5
#
_entry.id   bafd3bbde00e58d86087eb1387bdbfe5
#
_cell.length_a   1.000
_cell.length_b   1.000
_cell.length_c   1.000
_cell.angle_alpha   90.00
_cell.angle_beta   90.00
_cell.angle_gamma   90.00
#
_symmetry.space_group_name_H-M   'P 1'
#
loop_
_entity.id
_entity.type
_entity.pdbx_description
1 polymer ?
#
loop_
_entity_poly.entity_id
_entity_poly.type
_entity_poly.pdbx_seq_one_letter_code
_entity_poly.pdbx_strand_id
1 'polypeptide(L)'
;EDMTNLTIYAMRANGLAVTSDYTPFWADCSNNHAWNAIVIPGGAVVPFMGAEANPGEYVLEHRLAKAYRKTFERHPENLIFQKRKQEKVPGWLGGKNYIDVTTDYTKACDITVTLTTPVPDSVDIAYLCVFNAGQWQPIQWGRISADHVTFAAMGTDVAYLPAYYLNQSIVGAGAPFLLHADCAVTVLSAESARPMTVQLLATQKTKMESGTDGIIKSALKSGTEYELFFWESDWKSVGKATATDKPLLFDKLPANGLYRLTETESNGEERIFTMDGVTQVWW
;
A
#
# COMPACT_ATOMS: atom_id res chain seq x y z
N GLU A 1 -5.12 2.03 18.80
CA GLU A 1 -3.90 2.63 19.41
C GLU A 1 -4.02 2.70 20.95
N ASP A 2 -5.15 3.08 21.52
CA ASP A 2 -5.32 3.21 22.97
C ASP A 2 -5.12 1.88 23.72
N MET A 3 -5.70 0.80 23.20
CA MET A 3 -5.49 -0.55 23.75
C MET A 3 -4.03 -0.97 23.68
N THR A 4 -3.35 -0.71 22.56
CA THR A 4 -1.91 -0.95 22.39
C THR A 4 -1.10 -0.24 23.45
N ASN A 5 -1.38 1.05 23.68
CA ASN A 5 -0.66 1.85 24.68
C ASN A 5 -0.95 1.39 26.12
N LEU A 6 -2.20 1.12 26.46
CA LEU A 6 -2.58 0.60 27.79
C LEU A 6 -1.83 -0.70 28.09
N THR A 7 -1.80 -1.62 27.14
CA THR A 7 -1.09 -2.90 27.27
C THR A 7 0.40 -2.70 27.49
N ILE A 8 1.04 -1.77 26.74
CA ILE A 8 2.46 -1.43 26.91
C ILE A 8 2.72 -0.95 28.34
N TYR A 9 1.91 -0.06 28.88
CA TYR A 9 2.09 0.45 30.23
C TYR A 9 1.96 -0.67 31.27
N ALA A 10 0.92 -1.49 31.17
CA ALA A 10 0.70 -2.60 32.11
C ALA A 10 1.84 -3.63 32.06
N MET A 11 2.29 -4.03 30.88
CA MET A 11 3.34 -5.04 30.73
C MET A 11 4.71 -4.50 31.14
N ARG A 12 5.07 -3.28 30.77
CA ARG A 12 6.33 -2.66 31.19
C ARG A 12 6.40 -2.44 32.69
N ALA A 13 5.29 -2.10 33.35
CA ALA A 13 5.21 -2.02 34.83
C ALA A 13 5.50 -3.36 35.48
N ASN A 14 5.34 -4.48 34.78
CA ASN A 14 5.69 -5.83 35.22
C ASN A 14 7.04 -6.34 34.68
N GLY A 15 7.88 -5.43 34.12
CA GLY A 15 9.23 -5.78 33.69
C GLY A 15 9.32 -6.48 32.31
N LEU A 16 8.23 -6.47 31.52
CA LEU A 16 8.22 -7.10 30.21
C LEU A 16 8.62 -6.09 29.12
N ALA A 17 9.52 -6.50 28.21
CA ALA A 17 9.97 -5.69 27.09
C ALA A 17 8.93 -5.73 25.96
N VAL A 18 8.03 -4.75 25.94
CA VAL A 18 6.93 -4.64 24.98
C VAL A 18 7.04 -3.36 24.16
N THR A 19 6.77 -3.44 22.87
CA THR A 19 6.82 -2.34 21.93
C THR A 19 5.45 -2.07 21.31
N SER A 20 5.33 -0.89 20.68
CA SER A 20 4.27 -0.56 19.73
C SER A 20 4.85 -0.64 18.34
N ASP A 21 4.42 -1.62 17.58
CA ASP A 21 4.75 -1.77 16.18
C ASP A 21 3.51 -1.38 15.35
N TYR A 22 3.72 -0.82 14.17
CA TYR A 22 2.62 -0.30 13.38
C TYR A 22 2.93 -0.29 11.88
N THR A 23 1.89 -0.37 11.07
CA THR A 23 1.93 0.04 9.67
C THR A 23 1.16 1.34 9.50
N PRO A 24 1.75 2.38 8.88
CA PRO A 24 1.01 3.62 8.61
C PRO A 24 -0.10 3.43 7.58
N PHE A 25 0.06 2.48 6.66
CA PHE A 25 -0.92 2.17 5.63
C PHE A 25 -0.82 0.69 5.26
N TRP A 26 -1.93 -0.05 5.35
CA TRP A 26 -2.05 -1.36 4.74
C TRP A 26 -1.97 -1.27 3.22
N ALA A 27 -1.42 -2.30 2.58
CA ALA A 27 -1.31 -2.31 1.13
C ALA A 27 -2.59 -2.80 0.42
N ASP A 28 -3.49 -3.47 1.12
CA ASP A 28 -4.68 -4.13 0.55
C ASP A 28 -6.02 -3.71 1.18
N CYS A 29 -6.00 -2.76 2.12
CA CYS A 29 -7.23 -2.16 2.67
C CYS A 29 -7.01 -0.69 3.05
N SER A 30 -8.11 0.05 3.25
CA SER A 30 -8.10 1.51 3.46
C SER A 30 -7.98 1.85 4.94
N ASN A 31 -6.88 1.44 5.59
CA ASN A 31 -6.66 1.70 7.02
C ASN A 31 -5.17 1.65 7.37
N ASN A 32 -4.86 2.01 8.60
CA ASN A 32 -3.60 1.78 9.29
C ASN A 32 -3.80 0.79 10.43
N HIS A 33 -2.71 0.37 11.07
CA HIS A 33 -2.83 -0.50 12.24
C HIS A 33 -1.63 -0.36 13.17
N ALA A 34 -1.86 -0.60 14.48
CA ALA A 34 -0.80 -0.70 15.48
C ALA A 34 -1.09 -1.90 16.39
N TRP A 35 -0.05 -2.65 16.68
CA TRP A 35 -0.10 -3.84 17.54
C TRP A 35 1.02 -3.83 18.58
N ASN A 36 1.01 -4.80 19.46
CA ASN A 36 2.05 -5.00 20.43
C ASN A 36 3.04 -6.08 19.98
N ALA A 37 4.31 -5.94 20.39
CA ALA A 37 5.29 -7.00 20.25
C ALA A 37 6.12 -7.15 21.52
N ILE A 38 6.25 -8.38 22.02
CA ILE A 38 7.23 -8.72 23.06
C ILE A 38 8.57 -8.91 22.38
N VAL A 39 9.59 -8.20 22.84
CA VAL A 39 10.98 -8.38 22.38
C VAL A 39 11.67 -9.34 23.34
N ILE A 40 12.00 -10.53 22.86
CA ILE A 40 12.69 -11.54 23.67
C ILE A 40 14.22 -11.39 23.56
N PRO A 41 14.99 -11.91 24.55
CA PRO A 41 16.45 -11.92 24.43
C PRO A 41 16.91 -12.57 23.12
N GLY A 42 17.81 -11.88 22.39
CA GLY A 42 18.24 -12.31 21.07
C GLY A 42 17.55 -11.57 19.90
N GLY A 43 16.60 -10.68 20.22
CA GLY A 43 15.99 -9.75 19.24
C GLY A 43 14.78 -10.28 18.49
N ALA A 44 14.40 -11.56 18.66
CA ALA A 44 13.15 -12.07 18.08
C ALA A 44 11.92 -11.40 18.73
N VAL A 45 10.85 -11.27 17.96
CA VAL A 45 9.62 -10.62 18.40
C VAL A 45 8.43 -11.59 18.41
N VAL A 46 7.55 -11.42 19.38
CA VAL A 46 6.29 -12.17 19.47
C VAL A 46 5.15 -11.16 19.39
N PRO A 47 4.47 -11.06 18.24
CA PRO A 47 3.36 -10.15 18.06
C PRO A 47 2.13 -10.61 18.86
N PHE A 48 1.34 -9.65 19.30
CA PHE A 48 0.06 -9.86 19.93
C PHE A 48 -0.80 -8.59 19.85
N MET A 49 -2.04 -8.70 20.23
CA MET A 49 -2.95 -7.55 20.26
C MET A 49 -3.55 -7.47 21.67
N GLY A 50 -3.23 -6.42 22.40
CA GLY A 50 -3.74 -6.24 23.75
C GLY A 50 -5.27 -6.30 23.79
N ALA A 51 -5.82 -7.16 24.65
CA ALA A 51 -7.24 -7.45 24.82
C ALA A 51 -7.94 -8.17 23.65
N GLU A 52 -7.23 -8.50 22.56
CA GLU A 52 -7.82 -9.16 21.38
C GLU A 52 -7.17 -10.51 21.07
N ALA A 53 -5.83 -10.60 21.11
CA ALA A 53 -5.09 -11.82 20.82
C ALA A 53 -3.87 -11.96 21.74
N ASN A 54 -3.64 -13.16 22.27
CA ASN A 54 -2.51 -13.45 23.14
C ASN A 54 -1.18 -13.43 22.36
N PRO A 55 -0.03 -13.28 23.06
CA PRO A 55 1.28 -13.44 22.46
C PRO A 55 1.43 -14.76 21.70
N GLY A 56 1.80 -14.67 20.40
CA GLY A 56 1.95 -15.83 19.53
C GLY A 56 0.66 -16.33 18.85
N GLU A 57 -0.50 -15.77 19.19
CA GLU A 57 -1.79 -16.09 18.54
C GLU A 57 -2.22 -15.02 17.54
N TYR A 58 -1.53 -13.89 17.52
CA TYR A 58 -1.86 -12.77 16.62
C TYR A 58 -1.27 -12.97 15.23
N VAL A 59 -2.12 -12.88 14.22
CA VAL A 59 -1.76 -12.96 12.79
C VAL A 59 -2.09 -11.65 12.11
N LEU A 60 -1.15 -11.13 11.33
CA LEU A 60 -1.38 -10.01 10.44
C LEU A 60 -2.11 -10.51 9.19
N GLU A 61 -3.41 -10.22 9.08
CA GLU A 61 -4.27 -10.73 8.01
C GLU A 61 -4.11 -9.97 6.69
N HIS A 62 -3.60 -8.72 6.76
CA HIS A 62 -3.46 -7.83 5.62
C HIS A 62 -2.04 -7.80 5.06
N ARG A 63 -1.91 -7.39 3.78
CA ARG A 63 -0.62 -7.24 3.12
C ARG A 63 0.18 -6.09 3.72
N LEU A 64 1.36 -6.42 4.21
CA LEU A 64 2.24 -5.49 4.89
C LEU A 64 3.32 -4.98 3.93
N ALA A 65 3.22 -3.72 3.53
CA ALA A 65 4.29 -3.05 2.78
C ALA A 65 5.46 -2.66 3.67
N LYS A 66 5.18 -2.13 4.86
CA LYS A 66 6.16 -1.72 5.87
C LYS A 66 5.59 -1.88 7.27
N ALA A 67 6.45 -2.27 8.21
CA ALA A 67 6.20 -2.17 9.64
C ALA A 67 7.29 -1.34 10.32
N TYR A 68 6.86 -0.51 11.24
CA TYR A 68 7.75 0.34 12.02
C TYR A 68 7.50 0.15 13.51
N ARG A 69 8.58 0.30 14.30
CA ARG A 69 8.53 0.24 15.77
C ARG A 69 8.75 1.62 16.35
N LYS A 70 7.86 2.06 17.22
CA LYS A 70 8.06 3.29 18.01
C LYS A 70 9.20 3.09 19.01
N THR A 71 10.13 4.04 19.07
CA THR A 71 11.25 4.03 19.99
C THR A 71 11.27 5.28 20.87
N PHE A 72 12.04 5.27 21.95
CA PHE A 72 12.31 6.48 22.73
C PHE A 72 13.50 7.25 22.18
N GLU A 73 14.43 6.54 21.57
CA GLU A 73 15.63 7.10 20.97
C GLU A 73 15.30 7.78 19.63
N ARG A 74 16.09 8.80 19.29
CA ARG A 74 16.10 9.42 17.96
C ARG A 74 17.02 8.64 17.05
N HIS A 75 16.57 8.41 15.83
CA HIS A 75 17.35 7.69 14.83
C HIS A 75 17.82 8.66 13.74
N PRO A 76 19.14 9.00 13.70
CA PRO A 76 19.68 9.95 12.72
C PRO A 76 19.44 9.55 11.25
N GLU A 77 19.22 8.27 10.99
CA GLU A 77 18.89 7.71 9.68
C GLU A 77 17.46 8.00 9.22
N ASN A 78 16.56 8.46 10.13
CA ASN A 78 15.20 8.79 9.74
C ASN A 78 15.16 10.01 8.82
N LEU A 79 14.22 10.01 7.88
CA LEU A 79 14.05 11.00 6.82
C LEU A 79 14.15 12.45 7.31
N ILE A 80 13.54 12.76 8.46
CA ILE A 80 13.53 14.12 9.01
C ILE A 80 14.95 14.70 9.24
N PHE A 81 15.94 13.85 9.48
CA PHE A 81 17.33 14.25 9.65
C PHE A 81 18.15 14.17 8.36
N GLN A 82 17.66 13.45 7.35
CA GLN A 82 18.34 13.18 6.10
C GLN A 82 17.96 14.11 4.95
N LYS A 83 16.78 14.73 5.03
CA LYS A 83 16.26 15.64 4.00
C LYS A 83 17.00 17.00 3.96
N ARG A 84 16.91 17.71 2.86
CA ARG A 84 17.33 19.12 2.80
C ARG A 84 16.45 19.98 3.74
N LYS A 85 17.01 21.10 4.23
CA LYS A 85 16.34 21.98 5.21
C LYS A 85 14.97 22.47 4.72
N GLN A 86 14.87 22.85 3.45
CA GLN A 86 13.66 23.37 2.82
C GLN A 86 12.70 22.29 2.33
N GLU A 87 13.13 21.05 2.23
CA GLU A 87 12.31 19.97 1.69
C GLU A 87 11.21 19.59 2.68
N LYS A 88 9.98 19.51 2.20
CA LYS A 88 8.84 19.02 2.98
C LYS A 88 8.80 17.51 2.90
N VAL A 89 8.33 16.87 3.96
CA VAL A 89 8.18 15.42 4.03
C VAL A 89 6.74 15.04 4.33
N PRO A 90 6.26 13.90 3.83
CA PRO A 90 4.93 13.39 4.16
C PRO A 90 4.78 13.13 5.65
N GLY A 91 3.60 13.39 6.18
CA GLY A 91 3.21 13.38 7.59
C GLY A 91 4.00 12.48 8.54
N TRP A 92 3.68 11.20 8.59
CA TRP A 92 4.29 10.27 9.56
C TRP A 92 5.80 10.04 9.33
N LEU A 93 6.31 10.15 8.09
CA LEU A 93 7.75 10.05 7.77
C LEU A 93 8.58 11.21 8.39
N GLY A 94 7.94 12.25 8.89
CA GLY A 94 8.56 13.31 9.70
C GLY A 94 8.89 12.88 11.14
N GLY A 95 8.56 11.66 11.55
CA GLY A 95 8.88 11.11 12.86
C GLY A 95 10.39 11.00 13.09
N LYS A 96 10.79 11.09 14.37
CA LYS A 96 12.21 11.05 14.80
C LYS A 96 12.56 9.75 15.53
N ASN A 97 11.54 9.05 16.03
CA ASN A 97 11.64 8.00 17.03
C ASN A 97 10.96 6.72 16.53
N TYR A 98 11.44 6.17 15.41
CA TYR A 98 10.99 4.89 14.89
C TYR A 98 12.14 4.17 14.16
N ILE A 99 12.04 2.85 14.09
CA ILE A 99 12.90 1.99 13.28
C ILE A 99 12.06 1.12 12.36
N ASP A 100 12.63 0.69 11.26
CA ASP A 100 12.03 -0.29 10.35
C ASP A 100 12.17 -1.69 10.95
N VAL A 101 11.07 -2.40 11.05
CA VAL A 101 10.99 -3.79 11.55
C VAL A 101 10.20 -4.68 10.60
N THR A 102 10.12 -4.31 9.33
CA THR A 102 9.32 -5.03 8.32
C THR A 102 9.69 -6.51 8.24
N THR A 103 10.98 -6.82 8.31
CA THR A 103 11.50 -8.20 8.24
C THR A 103 11.16 -9.07 9.44
N ASP A 104 10.71 -8.47 10.56
CA ASP A 104 10.20 -9.22 11.71
C ASP A 104 8.83 -9.84 11.43
N TYR A 105 8.09 -9.33 10.41
CA TYR A 105 6.69 -9.65 10.18
C TYR A 105 6.38 -10.25 8.82
N THR A 106 7.16 -9.94 7.80
CA THR A 106 6.91 -10.41 6.43
C THR A 106 8.20 -10.57 5.65
N LYS A 107 8.12 -11.34 4.57
CA LYS A 107 9.20 -11.37 3.59
C LYS A 107 9.35 -9.98 2.96
N ALA A 108 10.58 -9.48 2.92
CA ALA A 108 10.89 -8.16 2.39
C ALA A 108 12.13 -8.21 1.50
N CYS A 109 12.20 -7.28 0.55
CA CYS A 109 13.28 -7.17 -0.42
C CYS A 109 13.76 -5.71 -0.53
N ASP A 110 15.05 -5.52 -0.71
CA ASP A 110 15.58 -4.25 -1.18
C ASP A 110 15.34 -4.14 -2.68
N ILE A 111 14.78 -3.02 -3.11
CA ILE A 111 14.46 -2.81 -4.53
C ILE A 111 15.06 -1.51 -5.02
N THR A 112 15.65 -1.54 -6.22
CA THR A 112 16.13 -0.33 -6.90
C THR A 112 15.19 -0.05 -8.08
N VAL A 113 14.68 1.17 -8.11
CA VAL A 113 13.70 1.64 -9.09
C VAL A 113 14.30 2.76 -9.92
N THR A 114 14.09 2.70 -11.24
CA THR A 114 14.42 3.81 -12.15
C THR A 114 13.25 4.79 -12.20
N LEU A 115 13.54 6.06 -11.95
CA LEU A 115 12.57 7.15 -12.05
C LEU A 115 12.48 7.59 -13.53
N THR A 116 11.31 7.50 -14.12
CA THR A 116 11.10 7.85 -15.54
C THR A 116 10.59 9.28 -15.75
N THR A 117 10.07 9.89 -14.69
CA THR A 117 9.74 11.32 -14.67
C THR A 117 10.99 12.10 -14.26
N PRO A 118 11.36 13.18 -14.97
CA PRO A 118 12.53 13.98 -14.65
C PRO A 118 12.58 14.39 -13.17
N VAL A 119 13.75 14.23 -12.55
CA VAL A 119 13.94 14.60 -11.12
C VAL A 119 13.93 16.13 -11.02
N PRO A 120 13.05 16.74 -10.23
CA PRO A 120 13.08 18.19 -10.02
C PRO A 120 14.33 18.62 -9.25
N ASP A 121 14.95 19.73 -9.61
CA ASP A 121 16.18 20.27 -8.98
C ASP A 121 16.06 20.48 -7.46
N SER A 122 14.83 20.68 -6.98
CA SER A 122 14.53 20.91 -5.57
C SER A 122 14.39 19.64 -4.74
N VAL A 123 14.55 18.44 -5.33
CA VAL A 123 14.23 17.14 -4.72
C VAL A 123 15.44 16.23 -4.69
N ASP A 124 15.75 15.69 -3.51
CA ASP A 124 16.77 14.65 -3.33
C ASP A 124 16.18 13.31 -2.89
N ILE A 125 14.90 13.32 -2.56
CA ILE A 125 14.20 12.18 -1.96
C ILE A 125 13.06 11.76 -2.87
N ALA A 126 13.00 10.46 -3.16
CA ALA A 126 11.81 9.83 -3.74
C ALA A 126 11.13 8.94 -2.70
N TYR A 127 9.87 8.68 -2.93
CA TYR A 127 9.01 7.89 -2.07
C TYR A 127 8.50 6.67 -2.81
N LEU A 128 8.30 5.58 -2.07
CA LEU A 128 7.53 4.47 -2.55
C LEU A 128 6.17 4.49 -1.85
N CYS A 129 5.10 4.44 -2.65
CA CYS A 129 3.74 4.60 -2.18
C CYS A 129 2.95 3.29 -2.33
N VAL A 130 2.00 3.06 -1.41
CA VAL A 130 0.94 2.06 -1.52
C VAL A 130 -0.40 2.75 -1.76
N PHE A 131 -1.36 2.05 -2.36
CA PHE A 131 -2.70 2.59 -2.54
C PHE A 131 -3.55 2.33 -1.29
N ASN A 132 -4.02 3.40 -0.65
CA ASN A 132 -4.79 3.31 0.59
C ASN A 132 -5.76 4.49 0.69
N ALA A 133 -6.97 4.26 1.17
CA ALA A 133 -8.02 5.27 1.31
C ALA A 133 -8.22 6.11 0.01
N GLY A 134 -8.28 5.43 -1.13
CA GLY A 134 -8.57 6.04 -2.42
C GLY A 134 -7.43 6.80 -3.08
N GLN A 135 -6.22 6.82 -2.49
CA GLN A 135 -5.06 7.57 -3.01
C GLN A 135 -3.73 6.87 -2.73
N TRP A 136 -2.67 7.31 -3.41
CA TRP A 136 -1.32 6.86 -3.15
C TRP A 136 -0.76 7.49 -1.87
N GLN A 137 -0.29 6.64 -0.95
CA GLN A 137 0.25 7.02 0.35
C GLN A 137 1.71 6.63 0.45
N PRO A 138 2.61 7.56 0.80
CA PRO A 138 4.04 7.26 0.92
C PRO A 138 4.31 6.34 2.10
N ILE A 139 4.95 5.19 1.83
CA ILE A 139 5.21 4.15 2.83
C ILE A 139 6.69 3.98 3.15
N GLN A 140 7.58 4.35 2.22
CA GLN A 140 9.03 4.33 2.39
C GLN A 140 9.65 5.47 1.58
N TRP A 141 10.89 5.82 1.89
CA TRP A 141 11.67 6.84 1.21
C TRP A 141 13.05 6.33 0.82
N GLY A 142 13.66 6.94 -0.17
CA GLY A 142 15.04 6.70 -0.57
C GLY A 142 15.68 7.94 -1.16
N ARG A 143 17.01 8.01 -1.08
CA ARG A 143 17.78 9.10 -1.68
C ARG A 143 17.96 8.83 -3.17
N ILE A 144 17.70 9.84 -3.97
CA ILE A 144 17.87 9.76 -5.43
C ILE A 144 19.35 9.81 -5.77
N SER A 145 19.80 8.90 -6.63
CA SER A 145 21.14 8.87 -7.22
C SER A 145 21.01 8.81 -8.74
N ALA A 146 21.27 9.90 -9.42
CA ALA A 146 20.95 10.12 -10.83
C ALA A 146 19.43 9.96 -11.07
N ASP A 147 19.01 8.90 -11.73
CA ASP A 147 17.63 8.55 -11.99
C ASP A 147 17.16 7.28 -11.25
N HIS A 148 17.95 6.82 -10.26
CA HIS A 148 17.64 5.62 -9.50
C HIS A 148 17.42 5.92 -8.02
N VAL A 149 16.61 5.10 -7.38
CA VAL A 149 16.41 5.13 -5.94
C VAL A 149 16.28 3.70 -5.40
N THR A 150 16.95 3.42 -4.27
CA THR A 150 16.82 2.14 -3.57
C THR A 150 15.93 2.31 -2.36
N PHE A 151 14.96 1.42 -2.24
CA PHE A 151 14.06 1.31 -1.08
C PHE A 151 14.35 0.00 -0.35
N ALA A 152 14.72 0.10 0.92
CA ALA A 152 15.11 -1.05 1.72
C ALA A 152 13.89 -1.78 2.30
N ALA A 153 14.01 -3.10 2.42
CA ALA A 153 13.11 -4.01 3.13
C ALA A 153 11.62 -3.81 2.76
N MET A 154 11.30 -3.77 1.48
CA MET A 154 9.92 -3.64 1.01
C MET A 154 9.17 -4.95 1.08
N GLY A 155 7.98 -4.97 1.68
CA GLY A 155 7.10 -6.14 1.76
C GLY A 155 6.68 -6.62 0.37
N THR A 156 6.55 -7.92 0.22
CA THR A 156 6.22 -8.58 -1.07
C THR A 156 4.71 -8.74 -1.29
N ASP A 157 4.32 -9.10 -2.50
CA ASP A 157 2.94 -9.25 -2.98
C ASP A 157 2.11 -7.96 -2.88
N VAL A 158 2.76 -6.83 -3.16
CA VAL A 158 2.22 -5.47 -3.04
C VAL A 158 2.42 -4.71 -4.35
N ALA A 159 1.42 -3.89 -4.70
CA ALA A 159 1.53 -2.91 -5.77
C ALA A 159 2.09 -1.59 -5.23
N TYR A 160 3.16 -1.10 -5.84
CA TYR A 160 3.87 0.12 -5.46
C TYR A 160 3.86 1.17 -6.57
N LEU A 161 3.89 2.45 -6.18
CA LEU A 161 4.14 3.57 -7.06
C LEU A 161 5.37 4.35 -6.59
N PRO A 162 6.43 4.50 -7.41
CA PRO A 162 7.50 5.46 -7.13
C PRO A 162 6.97 6.88 -7.36
N ALA A 163 7.28 7.80 -6.45
CA ALA A 163 6.71 9.14 -6.48
C ALA A 163 7.65 10.21 -5.89
N TYR A 164 7.37 11.46 -6.25
CA TYR A 164 7.87 12.65 -5.56
C TYR A 164 6.82 13.20 -4.61
N TYR A 165 7.26 14.00 -3.64
CA TYR A 165 6.38 14.76 -2.77
C TYR A 165 6.55 16.26 -3.05
N LEU A 166 5.69 16.81 -3.90
CA LEU A 166 5.76 18.17 -4.39
C LEU A 166 4.51 18.95 -3.97
N ASN A 167 4.69 20.14 -3.42
CA ASN A 167 3.59 21.00 -3.01
C ASN A 167 2.56 20.28 -2.11
N GLN A 168 3.04 19.43 -1.21
CA GLN A 168 2.24 18.61 -0.30
C GLN A 168 1.35 17.55 -1.00
N SER A 169 1.71 17.19 -2.22
CA SER A 169 1.00 16.17 -3.01
C SER A 169 1.97 15.09 -3.50
N ILE A 170 1.46 13.89 -3.67
CA ILE A 170 2.17 12.78 -4.30
C ILE A 170 2.06 12.93 -5.82
N VAL A 171 3.20 12.91 -6.50
CA VAL A 171 3.32 12.99 -7.96
C VAL A 171 4.09 11.77 -8.45
N GLY A 172 3.54 10.99 -9.35
CA GLY A 172 4.18 9.79 -9.89
C GLY A 172 5.56 10.10 -10.50
N ALA A 173 6.55 9.33 -10.11
CA ALA A 173 7.93 9.44 -10.59
C ALA A 173 8.31 8.32 -11.58
N GLY A 174 7.40 7.39 -11.81
CA GLY A 174 7.53 6.25 -12.72
C GLY A 174 6.25 5.43 -12.77
N ALA A 175 6.28 4.35 -13.54
CA ALA A 175 5.16 3.42 -13.61
C ALA A 175 4.97 2.66 -12.28
N PRO A 176 3.74 2.34 -11.88
CA PRO A 176 3.50 1.41 -10.78
C PRO A 176 4.01 0.02 -11.13
N PHE A 177 4.30 -0.78 -10.11
CA PHE A 177 4.79 -2.13 -10.29
C PHE A 177 4.30 -3.07 -9.18
N LEU A 178 4.33 -4.35 -9.46
CA LEU A 178 4.11 -5.42 -8.48
C LEU A 178 5.46 -5.92 -7.98
N LEU A 179 5.63 -6.03 -6.68
CA LEU A 179 6.75 -6.72 -6.06
C LEU A 179 6.27 -8.10 -5.61
N HIS A 180 6.73 -9.15 -6.26
CA HIS A 180 6.30 -10.52 -6.00
C HIS A 180 7.03 -11.17 -4.82
N ALA A 181 6.49 -12.30 -4.34
CA ALA A 181 7.04 -13.06 -3.22
C ALA A 181 8.51 -13.54 -3.45
N ASP A 182 8.96 -13.67 -4.68
CA ASP A 182 10.34 -14.01 -5.05
C ASP A 182 11.27 -12.82 -5.26
N CYS A 183 10.79 -11.61 -4.93
CA CYS A 183 11.44 -10.32 -5.19
C CYS A 183 11.49 -9.90 -6.66
N ALA A 184 10.84 -10.63 -7.56
CA ALA A 184 10.69 -10.20 -8.94
C ALA A 184 9.76 -8.97 -9.03
N VAL A 185 10.02 -8.11 -10.00
CA VAL A 185 9.24 -6.90 -10.26
C VAL A 185 8.54 -7.01 -11.59
N THR A 186 7.22 -6.78 -11.60
CA THR A 186 6.44 -6.63 -12.82
C THR A 186 5.97 -5.19 -12.95
N VAL A 187 6.49 -4.47 -13.93
CA VAL A 187 6.08 -3.07 -14.20
C VAL A 187 4.69 -3.07 -14.85
N LEU A 188 3.81 -2.22 -14.36
CA LEU A 188 2.45 -2.05 -14.84
C LEU A 188 2.39 -0.83 -15.76
N SER A 189 2.51 -1.09 -17.06
CA SER A 189 2.47 -0.03 -18.09
C SER A 189 1.29 -0.25 -18.99
N ALA A 190 0.33 0.64 -18.95
CA ALA A 190 -0.88 0.55 -19.76
C ALA A 190 -0.56 0.63 -21.25
N GLU A 191 -0.94 -0.40 -22.01
CA GLU A 191 -0.71 -0.55 -23.44
C GLU A 191 -1.97 -0.16 -24.24
N SER A 192 -2.16 1.11 -24.55
CA SER A 192 -3.33 1.61 -25.29
C SER A 192 -3.45 1.03 -26.72
N ALA A 193 -2.34 0.57 -27.30
CA ALA A 193 -2.33 -0.13 -28.58
C ALA A 193 -2.91 -1.55 -28.52
N ARG A 194 -3.09 -2.10 -27.32
CA ARG A 194 -3.69 -3.43 -27.08
C ARG A 194 -4.93 -3.29 -26.19
N PRO A 195 -6.04 -2.82 -26.75
CA PRO A 195 -7.28 -2.68 -25.99
C PRO A 195 -7.89 -4.07 -25.72
N MET A 196 -8.48 -4.21 -24.53
CA MET A 196 -9.24 -5.40 -24.14
C MET A 196 -10.64 -5.02 -23.67
N THR A 197 -11.55 -5.97 -23.75
CA THR A 197 -12.88 -5.88 -23.17
C THR A 197 -12.87 -6.64 -21.85
N VAL A 198 -13.39 -6.01 -20.78
CA VAL A 198 -13.41 -6.59 -19.43
C VAL A 198 -14.80 -6.61 -18.84
N GLN A 199 -15.03 -7.60 -17.98
CA GLN A 199 -16.23 -7.73 -17.16
C GLN A 199 -15.86 -7.56 -15.69
N LEU A 200 -16.38 -6.51 -15.05
CA LEU A 200 -16.04 -6.17 -13.67
C LEU A 200 -17.20 -6.51 -12.73
N LEU A 201 -16.84 -7.10 -11.59
CA LEU A 201 -17.79 -7.65 -10.62
C LEU A 201 -17.79 -6.91 -9.28
N ALA A 202 -16.73 -6.21 -8.95
CA ALA A 202 -16.57 -5.58 -7.64
C ALA A 202 -15.61 -4.38 -7.69
N THR A 203 -15.66 -3.55 -6.66
CA THR A 203 -14.69 -2.45 -6.43
C THR A 203 -13.57 -2.86 -5.47
N GLN A 204 -13.69 -4.02 -4.79
CA GLN A 204 -12.70 -4.60 -3.88
C GLN A 204 -12.96 -6.09 -3.66
N LYS A 205 -11.93 -6.84 -3.25
CA LYS A 205 -11.98 -8.30 -3.08
C LYS A 205 -13.04 -8.76 -2.06
N THR A 206 -13.14 -8.08 -0.94
CA THR A 206 -14.03 -8.45 0.18
C THR A 206 -15.52 -8.38 -0.15
N LYS A 207 -15.88 -7.74 -1.27
CA LYS A 207 -17.27 -7.66 -1.74
C LYS A 207 -17.65 -8.77 -2.72
N MET A 208 -16.72 -9.64 -3.09
CA MET A 208 -16.99 -10.76 -4.02
C MET A 208 -17.48 -11.98 -3.25
N GLU A 209 -18.74 -12.37 -3.47
CA GLU A 209 -19.33 -13.58 -2.91
C GLU A 209 -19.41 -14.68 -3.99
N SER A 210 -19.02 -15.91 -3.62
CA SER A 210 -19.29 -17.09 -4.46
C SER A 210 -20.74 -17.51 -4.24
N GLY A 211 -21.51 -17.61 -5.33
CA GLY A 211 -22.82 -18.23 -5.28
C GLY A 211 -22.72 -19.72 -4.96
N THR A 212 -23.81 -20.32 -4.49
CA THR A 212 -23.92 -21.76 -4.21
C THR A 212 -23.75 -22.64 -5.43
N ASP A 213 -23.81 -22.05 -6.63
CA ASP A 213 -23.60 -22.65 -7.96
C ASP A 213 -22.15 -22.48 -8.48
N GLY A 214 -21.26 -21.88 -7.66
CA GLY A 214 -19.88 -21.57 -8.04
C GLY A 214 -19.75 -20.33 -8.95
N ILE A 215 -20.85 -19.65 -9.27
CA ILE A 215 -20.83 -18.41 -10.06
C ILE A 215 -20.55 -17.25 -9.13
N ILE A 216 -19.49 -16.48 -9.43
CA ILE A 216 -19.17 -15.24 -8.71
C ILE A 216 -20.22 -14.19 -9.10
N LYS A 217 -21.01 -13.76 -8.13
CA LYS A 217 -22.03 -12.72 -8.34
C LYS A 217 -21.37 -11.34 -8.33
N SER A 218 -21.94 -10.43 -9.11
CA SER A 218 -21.57 -9.03 -9.04
C SER A 218 -21.92 -8.45 -7.66
N ALA A 219 -20.93 -7.82 -7.01
CA ALA A 219 -21.11 -7.09 -5.76
C ALA A 219 -21.38 -5.59 -5.99
N LEU A 220 -21.58 -5.20 -7.25
CA LEU A 220 -21.90 -3.82 -7.63
C LEU A 220 -23.37 -3.54 -7.36
N LYS A 221 -23.67 -2.36 -6.84
CA LYS A 221 -25.05 -1.95 -6.53
C LYS A 221 -25.80 -1.64 -7.82
N SER A 222 -26.87 -2.37 -8.10
CA SER A 222 -27.73 -2.13 -9.26
C SER A 222 -28.28 -0.70 -9.26
N GLY A 223 -28.23 -0.03 -10.41
CA GLY A 223 -28.65 1.35 -10.58
C GLY A 223 -27.58 2.40 -10.24
N THR A 224 -26.42 1.98 -9.69
CA THR A 224 -25.31 2.89 -9.38
C THR A 224 -24.39 3.05 -10.60
N GLU A 225 -23.98 4.29 -10.88
CA GLU A 225 -22.97 4.59 -11.90
C GLU A 225 -21.57 4.37 -11.33
N TYR A 226 -20.76 3.63 -12.07
CA TYR A 226 -19.34 3.39 -11.78
C TYR A 226 -18.48 3.94 -12.90
N GLU A 227 -17.31 4.46 -12.55
CA GLU A 227 -16.29 4.92 -13.48
C GLU A 227 -15.04 4.06 -13.36
N LEU A 228 -14.55 3.57 -14.51
CA LEU A 228 -13.32 2.78 -14.62
C LEU A 228 -12.16 3.68 -15.01
N PHE A 229 -11.06 3.53 -14.27
CA PHE A 229 -9.82 4.23 -14.53
C PHE A 229 -8.67 3.26 -14.77
N PHE A 230 -7.67 3.71 -15.52
CA PHE A 230 -6.36 3.10 -15.58
C PHE A 230 -5.27 4.11 -15.20
N TRP A 231 -4.14 3.61 -14.73
CA TRP A 231 -2.99 4.44 -14.37
C TRP A 231 -2.06 4.61 -15.59
N GLU A 232 -1.69 5.85 -15.87
CA GLU A 232 -0.65 6.21 -16.85
C GLU A 232 0.45 7.03 -16.15
N SER A 233 0.27 8.30 -15.94
CA SER A 233 1.02 9.19 -15.03
C SER A 233 0.12 9.75 -13.93
N ASP A 234 -1.15 9.55 -14.09
CA ASP A 234 -2.28 9.84 -13.21
C ASP A 234 -3.44 8.92 -13.62
N TRP A 235 -4.55 8.93 -12.88
CA TRP A 235 -5.75 8.18 -13.21
C TRP A 235 -6.44 8.75 -14.46
N LYS A 236 -6.57 7.93 -15.49
CA LYS A 236 -7.26 8.26 -16.74
C LYS A 236 -8.57 7.49 -16.83
N SER A 237 -9.66 8.19 -17.08
CA SER A 237 -10.97 7.56 -17.26
C SER A 237 -11.03 6.75 -18.55
N VAL A 238 -11.51 5.52 -18.43
CA VAL A 238 -11.92 4.68 -19.58
C VAL A 238 -13.35 5.01 -19.98
N GLY A 239 -14.20 5.29 -19.00
CA GLY A 239 -15.62 5.59 -19.18
C GLY A 239 -16.45 5.22 -17.97
N LYS A 240 -17.75 5.44 -18.10
CA LYS A 240 -18.74 5.19 -17.07
C LYS A 240 -19.76 4.14 -17.52
N ALA A 241 -20.27 3.37 -16.56
CA ALA A 241 -21.35 2.42 -16.80
C ALA A 241 -22.22 2.26 -15.55
N THR A 242 -23.53 2.07 -15.76
CA THR A 242 -24.49 1.81 -14.67
C THR A 242 -24.58 0.31 -14.41
N ALA A 243 -24.39 -0.08 -13.16
CA ALA A 243 -24.47 -1.48 -12.74
C ALA A 243 -25.93 -2.00 -12.84
N THR A 244 -26.03 -3.26 -13.23
CA THR A 244 -27.26 -4.05 -13.21
C THR A 244 -27.01 -5.34 -12.39
N ASP A 245 -27.83 -6.35 -12.57
CA ASP A 245 -27.62 -7.71 -12.07
C ASP A 245 -26.48 -8.46 -12.80
N LYS A 246 -25.95 -7.88 -13.88
CA LYS A 246 -24.87 -8.45 -14.70
C LYS A 246 -23.54 -7.75 -14.42
N PRO A 247 -22.38 -8.40 -14.73
CA PRO A 247 -21.08 -7.75 -14.68
C PRO A 247 -21.06 -6.47 -15.52
N LEU A 248 -20.36 -5.44 -15.04
CA LEU A 248 -20.13 -4.24 -15.82
C LEU A 248 -19.16 -4.52 -16.97
N LEU A 249 -19.56 -4.15 -18.18
CA LEU A 249 -18.77 -4.31 -19.37
C LEU A 249 -18.08 -2.98 -19.73
N PHE A 250 -16.77 -3.03 -19.90
CA PHE A 250 -15.98 -1.95 -20.44
C PHE A 250 -15.16 -2.42 -21.63
N ASP A 251 -15.26 -1.70 -22.73
CA ASP A 251 -14.48 -1.90 -23.94
C ASP A 251 -13.26 -0.97 -23.95
N LYS A 252 -12.24 -1.35 -24.70
CA LYS A 252 -11.04 -0.53 -24.96
C LYS A 252 -10.20 -0.20 -23.73
N LEU A 253 -10.24 -1.05 -22.68
CA LEU A 253 -9.32 -0.92 -21.55
C LEU A 253 -7.89 -1.21 -22.05
N PRO A 254 -6.90 -0.31 -21.85
CA PRO A 254 -5.50 -0.61 -22.17
C PRO A 254 -5.03 -1.85 -21.43
N ALA A 255 -4.34 -2.80 -22.10
CA ALA A 255 -3.79 -3.99 -21.46
C ALA A 255 -2.63 -3.67 -20.51
N ASN A 256 -2.21 -4.62 -19.67
CA ASN A 256 -1.04 -4.56 -18.78
C ASN A 256 -1.00 -3.35 -17.81
N GLY A 257 -2.15 -2.74 -17.55
CA GLY A 257 -2.28 -1.59 -16.67
C GLY A 257 -2.64 -1.93 -15.24
N LEU A 258 -2.59 -0.91 -14.40
CA LEU A 258 -3.19 -0.88 -13.08
C LEU A 258 -4.52 -0.13 -13.18
N TYR A 259 -5.57 -0.71 -12.60
CA TYR A 259 -6.94 -0.23 -12.78
C TYR A 259 -7.60 0.06 -11.43
N ARG A 260 -8.65 0.89 -11.50
CA ARG A 260 -9.51 1.20 -10.36
C ARG A 260 -10.94 1.41 -10.85
N LEU A 261 -11.90 0.79 -10.19
CA LEU A 261 -13.34 1.00 -10.40
C LEU A 261 -13.91 1.73 -9.19
N THR A 262 -14.57 2.87 -9.40
CA THR A 262 -15.13 3.68 -8.31
C THR A 262 -16.60 4.00 -8.54
N GLU A 263 -17.35 4.14 -7.47
CA GLU A 263 -18.64 4.84 -7.49
C GLU A 263 -18.38 6.34 -7.74
N THR A 264 -19.37 7.07 -8.25
CA THR A 264 -19.26 8.53 -8.46
C THR A 264 -18.99 9.27 -7.14
N GLU A 265 -19.55 8.78 -6.03
CA GLU A 265 -19.26 9.25 -4.67
C GLU A 265 -18.40 8.19 -3.95
N SER A 266 -17.10 8.15 -4.29
CA SER A 266 -16.15 7.22 -3.68
C SER A 266 -15.97 7.51 -2.18
N ASN A 267 -16.02 6.45 -1.37
CA ASN A 267 -15.69 6.51 0.06
C ASN A 267 -14.22 6.15 0.36
N GLY A 268 -13.42 5.92 -0.68
CA GLY A 268 -12.00 5.58 -0.58
C GLY A 268 -11.71 4.12 -0.21
N GLU A 269 -12.72 3.27 -0.14
CA GLU A 269 -12.54 1.83 0.15
C GLU A 269 -12.22 0.99 -1.09
N GLU A 270 -12.43 1.55 -2.29
CA GLU A 270 -12.17 0.86 -3.55
C GLU A 270 -10.67 0.55 -3.69
N ARG A 271 -10.39 -0.62 -4.23
CA ARG A 271 -9.03 -1.12 -4.40
C ARG A 271 -8.58 -1.05 -5.84
N ILE A 272 -7.28 -0.99 -6.00
CA ILE A 272 -6.62 -1.15 -7.28
C ILE A 272 -6.53 -2.63 -7.66
N PHE A 273 -6.56 -2.91 -8.95
CA PHE A 273 -6.46 -4.27 -9.47
C PHE A 273 -5.73 -4.32 -10.81
N THR A 274 -5.26 -5.50 -11.15
CA THR A 274 -4.82 -5.88 -12.49
C THR A 274 -5.80 -6.90 -13.07
N MET A 275 -5.70 -7.19 -14.36
CA MET A 275 -6.47 -8.24 -15.01
C MET A 275 -5.56 -9.44 -15.30
N ASP A 276 -6.01 -10.62 -14.91
CA ASP A 276 -5.47 -11.90 -15.39
C ASP A 276 -6.55 -12.57 -16.24
N GLY A 277 -6.40 -12.48 -17.54
CA GLY A 277 -7.46 -12.81 -18.48
C GLY A 277 -8.71 -11.98 -18.21
N VAL A 278 -9.78 -12.63 -17.73
CA VAL A 278 -11.06 -12.00 -17.37
C VAL A 278 -11.22 -11.73 -15.86
N THR A 279 -10.23 -12.07 -15.05
CA THR A 279 -10.31 -12.04 -13.59
C THR A 279 -9.65 -10.79 -13.03
N GLN A 280 -10.35 -10.08 -12.12
CA GLN A 280 -9.77 -8.99 -11.32
C GLN A 280 -8.83 -9.56 -10.25
N VAL A 281 -7.56 -9.16 -10.26
CA VAL A 281 -6.55 -9.50 -9.24
C VAL A 281 -6.28 -8.26 -8.40
N TRP A 282 -6.61 -8.33 -7.12
CA TRP A 282 -6.62 -7.20 -6.19
C TRP A 282 -5.27 -6.99 -5.48
N TRP A 283 -4.93 -5.72 -5.36
CA TRP A 283 -3.69 -5.26 -4.73
C TRP A 283 -3.96 -4.22 -3.63
#